data_04780c4b4bc0f1263cc78fc5a5a867d9
#
_entry.id   04780c4b4bc0f1263cc78fc5a5a867d9
#
_cell.length_a   1.000
_cell.length_b   1.000
_cell.length_c   1.000
_cell.angle_alpha   90.00
_cell.angle_beta   90.00
_cell.angle_gamma   90.00
#
_symmetry.space_group_name_H-M   'P 1'
#
loop_
_entity.id
_entity.type
_entity.pdbx_description
1 polymer ?
#
loop_
_entity_poly.entity_id
_entity_poly.type
_entity_poly.pdbx_seq_one_letter_code
_entity_poly.pdbx_strand_id
1 'polypeptide(L)'
;MFLNIHTHYAEKHESEQIIYNLIIPESAELLENFPQDTPNSWLSVGIHPWSISETDHELQLEKLRQLAYSQQVKFIGECGLDRLKGVGLVLQEEMFIKQIRIAEEVKKPILIHCVKCFNELVSIKKVVRPKVPMVVHGFNNNIEIAQSLLERGFYFSLGAALMNDESNAVKILQQIPTEKLFLETDDKTIPIKDIYQKVANLRNIPLAVLEEIIFSNYLSVTLQ
;
A
#
# COMPACT_ATOMS: atom_id res chain seq x y z
N MET A 1 12.05 16.48 0.53
CA MET A 1 11.26 15.81 1.61
C MET A 1 10.96 14.39 1.15
N PHE A 2 11.40 13.40 1.92
CA PHE A 2 11.21 11.98 1.59
C PHE A 2 9.78 11.53 1.92
N LEU A 3 9.05 11.03 0.95
CA LEU A 3 7.75 10.42 1.16
C LEU A 3 7.90 8.92 1.39
N ASN A 4 7.42 8.44 2.54
CA ASN A 4 7.31 7.04 2.89
C ASN A 4 5.82 6.66 2.78
N ILE A 5 5.43 5.94 1.72
CA ILE A 5 4.00 5.71 1.46
C ILE A 5 3.38 4.61 2.30
N HIS A 6 4.19 3.84 3.03
CA HIS A 6 3.72 2.78 3.89
C HIS A 6 4.71 2.48 5.01
N THR A 7 4.26 2.64 6.24
CA THR A 7 5.03 2.29 7.43
C THR A 7 4.11 1.94 8.60
N HIS A 8 4.57 1.01 9.44
CA HIS A 8 3.93 0.64 10.71
C HIS A 8 4.45 1.46 11.90
N TYR A 9 5.36 2.41 11.67
CA TYR A 9 5.91 3.28 12.70
C TYR A 9 5.35 4.69 12.56
N ALA A 10 4.79 5.22 13.68
CA ALA A 10 4.21 6.57 13.72
C ALA A 10 5.27 7.68 13.85
N GLU A 11 6.49 7.32 14.28
CA GLU A 11 7.60 8.26 14.42
C GLU A 11 8.15 8.63 13.05
N LYS A 12 8.34 9.93 12.82
CA LYS A 12 8.92 10.46 11.58
C LYS A 12 10.11 11.35 11.88
N HIS A 13 11.09 11.36 10.98
CA HIS A 13 12.16 12.35 11.01
C HIS A 13 11.73 13.69 10.36
N GLU A 14 12.42 14.79 10.70
CA GLU A 14 12.05 16.14 10.22
C GLU A 14 11.95 16.27 8.69
N SER A 15 12.74 15.48 7.95
CA SER A 15 12.75 15.49 6.48
C SER A 15 11.78 14.50 5.83
N GLU A 16 10.94 13.82 6.62
CA GLU A 16 10.04 12.77 6.14
C GLU A 16 8.57 13.19 6.19
N GLN A 17 7.83 12.74 5.19
CA GLN A 17 6.38 12.62 5.22
C GLN A 17 6.03 11.15 5.19
N ILE A 18 5.41 10.66 6.23
CA ILE A 18 4.97 9.27 6.33
C ILE A 18 3.48 9.14 6.03
N ILE A 19 3.08 7.99 5.48
CA ILE A 19 1.73 7.47 5.51
C ILE A 19 1.73 6.29 6.48
N TYR A 20 1.22 6.55 7.67
CA TYR A 20 1.14 5.56 8.74
C TYR A 20 -0.01 4.58 8.46
N ASN A 21 0.28 3.28 8.56
CA ASN A 21 -0.69 2.23 8.30
C ASN A 21 -1.52 1.93 9.55
N LEU A 22 -2.82 2.15 9.44
CA LEU A 22 -3.79 1.91 10.50
C LEU A 22 -4.66 0.71 10.12
N ILE A 23 -4.36 -0.45 10.71
CA ILE A 23 -5.11 -1.70 10.46
C ILE A 23 -6.33 -1.74 11.36
N ILE A 24 -7.50 -1.95 10.75
CA ILE A 24 -8.75 -2.18 11.48
C ILE A 24 -8.69 -3.55 12.16
N PRO A 25 -8.85 -3.62 13.50
CA PRO A 25 -8.72 -4.85 14.25
C PRO A 25 -9.89 -5.83 13.98
N GLU A 26 -9.65 -7.10 14.31
CA GLU A 26 -10.60 -8.18 14.01
C GLU A 26 -11.79 -8.28 14.97
N SER A 27 -11.71 -7.71 16.19
CA SER A 27 -12.78 -7.83 17.19
C SER A 27 -13.59 -6.56 17.39
N ALA A 28 -14.89 -6.70 17.64
CA ALA A 28 -15.80 -5.60 17.94
C ALA A 28 -15.32 -4.77 19.15
N GLU A 29 -14.81 -5.43 20.21
CA GLU A 29 -14.28 -4.76 21.41
C GLU A 29 -13.10 -3.84 21.09
N LEU A 30 -12.17 -4.30 20.22
CA LEU A 30 -11.04 -3.50 19.77
C LEU A 30 -11.50 -2.36 18.84
N LEU A 31 -12.58 -2.57 18.07
CA LEU A 31 -13.16 -1.53 17.21
C LEU A 31 -13.80 -0.39 18.00
N GLU A 32 -14.44 -0.68 19.14
CA GLU A 32 -15.01 0.35 20.01
C GLU A 32 -13.93 1.25 20.62
N ASN A 33 -12.79 0.66 20.96
CA ASN A 33 -11.65 1.36 21.55
C ASN A 33 -10.61 1.83 20.50
N PHE A 34 -10.94 1.72 19.21
CA PHE A 34 -10.02 2.12 18.14
C PHE A 34 -9.71 3.62 18.24
N PRO A 35 -8.43 4.02 18.21
CA PRO A 35 -8.03 5.37 18.55
C PRO A 35 -8.72 6.40 17.64
N GLN A 36 -9.41 7.33 18.29
CA GLN A 36 -9.96 8.51 17.62
C GLN A 36 -8.88 9.59 17.42
N ASP A 37 -7.87 9.59 18.28
CA ASP A 37 -6.70 10.45 18.18
C ASP A 37 -5.60 9.74 17.38
N THR A 38 -5.67 9.87 16.07
CA THR A 38 -4.58 9.44 15.19
C THR A 38 -3.44 10.46 15.26
N PRO A 39 -2.18 10.02 15.14
CA PRO A 39 -1.06 10.95 15.01
C PRO A 39 -1.36 12.01 13.95
N ASN A 40 -0.82 13.23 14.12
CA ASN A 40 -0.94 14.29 13.11
C ASN A 40 -0.12 13.93 11.84
N SER A 41 -0.48 12.81 11.23
CA SER A 41 0.18 12.17 10.09
C SER A 41 -0.85 11.82 9.03
N TRP A 42 -0.40 11.63 7.81
CA TRP A 42 -1.22 11.01 6.78
C TRP A 42 -1.38 9.52 7.07
N LEU A 43 -2.52 8.96 6.71
CA LEU A 43 -2.89 7.59 7.04
C LEU A 43 -3.21 6.79 5.78
N SER A 44 -2.91 5.50 5.83
CA SER A 44 -3.67 4.48 5.14
C SER A 44 -4.54 3.73 6.17
N VAL A 45 -5.77 3.41 5.80
CA VAL A 45 -6.70 2.68 6.68
C VAL A 45 -7.33 1.53 5.91
N GLY A 46 -7.23 0.32 6.46
CA GLY A 46 -7.75 -0.88 5.80
C GLY A 46 -7.95 -2.06 6.74
N ILE A 47 -8.61 -3.09 6.21
CA ILE A 47 -8.75 -4.40 6.84
C ILE A 47 -7.74 -5.33 6.17
N HIS A 48 -6.63 -5.57 6.88
CA HIS A 48 -5.57 -6.45 6.42
C HIS A 48 -6.08 -7.90 6.33
N PRO A 49 -5.67 -8.73 5.35
CA PRO A 49 -6.13 -10.11 5.22
C PRO A 49 -5.93 -10.98 6.49
N TRP A 50 -4.97 -10.62 7.33
CA TRP A 50 -4.73 -11.31 8.60
C TRP A 50 -5.66 -10.89 9.73
N SER A 51 -6.32 -9.74 9.59
CA SER A 51 -7.20 -9.14 10.60
C SER A 51 -8.68 -9.20 10.22
N ILE A 52 -9.03 -9.96 9.18
CA ILE A 52 -10.44 -10.16 8.80
C ILE A 52 -11.11 -11.02 9.87
N SER A 53 -12.19 -10.51 10.45
CA SER A 53 -13.04 -11.28 11.35
C SER A 53 -14.01 -12.17 10.57
N GLU A 54 -14.13 -13.43 10.93
CA GLU A 54 -15.14 -14.33 10.34
C GLU A 54 -16.56 -13.95 10.77
N THR A 55 -16.72 -13.31 11.91
CA THR A 55 -18.03 -12.95 12.50
C THR A 55 -18.38 -11.47 12.39
N ASP A 56 -17.38 -10.57 12.51
CA ASP A 56 -17.59 -9.13 12.64
C ASP A 56 -17.13 -8.33 11.41
N HIS A 57 -16.87 -8.98 10.28
CA HIS A 57 -16.31 -8.33 9.09
C HIS A 57 -17.19 -7.20 8.51
N GLU A 58 -18.53 -7.28 8.67
CA GLU A 58 -19.42 -6.18 8.28
C GLU A 58 -19.23 -4.95 9.17
N LEU A 59 -19.02 -5.15 10.48
CA LEU A 59 -18.72 -4.07 11.42
C LEU A 59 -17.35 -3.45 11.11
N GLN A 60 -16.35 -4.26 10.73
CA GLN A 60 -15.06 -3.77 10.27
C GLN A 60 -15.20 -2.87 9.03
N LEU A 61 -16.03 -3.27 8.05
CA LEU A 61 -16.29 -2.49 6.84
C LEU A 61 -17.02 -1.18 7.15
N GLU A 62 -17.96 -1.20 8.08
CA GLU A 62 -18.63 0.02 8.54
C GLU A 62 -17.63 1.00 9.17
N LYS A 63 -16.76 0.50 10.06
CA LYS A 63 -15.69 1.31 10.66
C LYS A 63 -14.73 1.86 9.61
N LEU A 64 -14.30 1.03 8.66
CA LEU A 64 -13.48 1.47 7.55
C LEU A 64 -14.14 2.61 6.78
N ARG A 65 -15.42 2.44 6.41
CA ARG A 65 -16.15 3.47 5.66
C ARG A 65 -16.21 4.78 6.43
N GLN A 66 -16.48 4.75 7.73
CA GLN A 66 -16.49 5.95 8.58
C GLN A 66 -15.14 6.68 8.56
N LEU A 67 -14.03 5.94 8.74
CA LEU A 67 -12.68 6.51 8.77
C LEU A 67 -12.22 6.99 7.40
N ALA A 68 -12.64 6.32 6.34
CA ALA A 68 -12.23 6.60 4.97
C ALA A 68 -12.55 8.04 4.51
N TYR A 69 -13.55 8.70 5.09
CA TYR A 69 -13.88 10.09 4.77
C TYR A 69 -12.94 11.12 5.40
N SER A 70 -12.12 10.73 6.39
CA SER A 70 -11.17 11.66 7.01
C SER A 70 -10.18 12.20 5.97
N GLN A 71 -9.88 13.49 6.05
CA GLN A 71 -8.86 14.12 5.20
C GLN A 71 -7.43 13.62 5.48
N GLN A 72 -7.17 13.08 6.67
CA GLN A 72 -5.89 12.47 7.02
C GLN A 72 -5.67 11.16 6.28
N VAL A 73 -6.73 10.41 5.97
CA VAL A 73 -6.65 9.15 5.22
C VAL A 73 -6.36 9.45 3.74
N LYS A 74 -5.21 9.00 3.27
CA LYS A 74 -4.73 9.19 1.88
C LYS A 74 -4.90 7.94 1.02
N PHE A 75 -4.86 6.76 1.63
CA PHE A 75 -5.06 5.47 0.96
C PHE A 75 -6.07 4.61 1.72
N ILE A 76 -6.82 3.79 1.00
CA ILE A 76 -7.52 2.66 1.58
C ILE A 76 -6.59 1.47 1.54
N GLY A 77 -6.27 0.94 2.70
CA GLY A 77 -5.28 -0.12 2.88
C GLY A 77 -4.53 0.06 4.21
N GLU A 78 -3.75 -0.89 4.57
CA GLU A 78 -3.36 -2.07 3.84
C GLU A 78 -4.52 -3.08 3.74
N CYS A 79 -4.81 -3.55 2.54
CA CYS A 79 -5.83 -4.56 2.28
C CYS A 79 -5.39 -5.45 1.11
N GLY A 80 -6.02 -6.59 0.92
CA GLY A 80 -5.64 -7.46 -0.20
C GLY A 80 -5.71 -8.95 0.12
N LEU A 81 -4.72 -9.72 -0.35
CA LEU A 81 -4.75 -11.17 -0.37
C LEU A 81 -3.45 -11.79 0.14
N ASP A 82 -3.56 -12.78 1.01
CA ASP A 82 -2.43 -13.60 1.47
C ASP A 82 -2.81 -15.09 1.45
N ARG A 83 -2.16 -15.87 0.58
CA ARG A 83 -2.43 -17.31 0.47
C ARG A 83 -1.87 -18.11 1.65
N LEU A 84 -0.94 -17.53 2.41
CA LEU A 84 -0.20 -18.23 3.45
C LEU A 84 -0.79 -17.99 4.84
N LYS A 85 -1.57 -16.91 5.01
CA LYS A 85 -2.03 -16.46 6.33
C LYS A 85 -3.38 -15.75 6.26
N GLY A 86 -4.07 -15.68 7.40
CA GLY A 86 -5.39 -15.08 7.53
C GLY A 86 -6.52 -16.09 7.30
N VAL A 87 -7.72 -15.57 7.11
CA VAL A 87 -8.92 -16.36 6.80
C VAL A 87 -8.87 -17.00 5.42
N GLY A 88 -9.82 -17.87 5.09
CA GLY A 88 -9.90 -18.51 3.77
C GLY A 88 -9.93 -17.50 2.62
N LEU A 89 -9.27 -17.82 1.48
CA LEU A 89 -9.06 -16.89 0.36
C LEU A 89 -10.37 -16.32 -0.20
N VAL A 90 -11.44 -17.10 -0.21
CA VAL A 90 -12.77 -16.64 -0.69
C VAL A 90 -13.25 -15.43 0.12
N LEU A 91 -13.15 -15.48 1.45
CA LEU A 91 -13.52 -14.35 2.31
C LEU A 91 -12.55 -13.17 2.15
N GLN A 92 -11.24 -13.43 1.97
CA GLN A 92 -10.26 -12.37 1.67
C GLN A 92 -10.61 -11.64 0.37
N GLU A 93 -10.96 -12.37 -0.71
CA GLU A 93 -11.37 -11.78 -1.99
C GLU A 93 -12.64 -10.94 -1.85
N GLU A 94 -13.64 -11.45 -1.14
CA GLU A 94 -14.88 -10.72 -0.87
C GLU A 94 -14.60 -9.41 -0.12
N MET A 95 -13.82 -9.48 0.96
CA MET A 95 -13.47 -8.33 1.77
C MET A 95 -12.62 -7.32 0.99
N PHE A 96 -11.70 -7.80 0.15
CA PHE A 96 -10.91 -6.93 -0.70
C PHE A 96 -11.77 -6.18 -1.73
N ILE A 97 -12.73 -6.87 -2.37
CA ILE A 97 -13.68 -6.25 -3.31
C ILE A 97 -14.53 -5.18 -2.60
N LYS A 98 -15.04 -5.45 -1.40
CA LYS A 98 -15.80 -4.46 -0.61
C LYS A 98 -14.95 -3.23 -0.27
N GLN A 99 -13.67 -3.42 0.08
CA GLN A 99 -12.73 -2.31 0.33
C GLN A 99 -12.41 -1.51 -0.95
N ILE A 100 -12.32 -2.16 -2.11
CA ILE A 100 -12.22 -1.47 -3.41
C ILE A 100 -13.43 -0.54 -3.61
N ARG A 101 -14.65 -0.99 -3.30
CA ARG A 101 -15.86 -0.15 -3.44
C ARG A 101 -15.86 1.04 -2.49
N ILE A 102 -15.39 0.86 -1.25
CA ILE A 102 -15.19 1.98 -0.32
C ILE A 102 -14.16 2.98 -0.87
N ALA A 103 -13.05 2.49 -1.40
CA ALA A 103 -12.02 3.35 -2.00
C ALA A 103 -12.57 4.18 -3.18
N GLU A 104 -13.41 3.58 -4.03
CA GLU A 104 -14.10 4.28 -5.13
C GLU A 104 -15.08 5.34 -4.61
N GLU A 105 -15.85 5.02 -3.56
CA GLU A 105 -16.79 5.93 -2.92
C GLU A 105 -16.10 7.22 -2.42
N VAL A 106 -14.95 7.06 -1.76
CA VAL A 106 -14.17 8.19 -1.23
C VAL A 106 -13.11 8.74 -2.20
N LYS A 107 -12.98 8.16 -3.38
CA LYS A 107 -12.02 8.52 -4.44
C LYS A 107 -10.56 8.50 -3.95
N LYS A 108 -10.19 7.48 -3.20
CA LYS A 108 -8.83 7.31 -2.67
C LYS A 108 -8.15 6.10 -3.30
N PRO A 109 -6.83 6.16 -3.54
CA PRO A 109 -6.07 5.03 -4.05
C PRO A 109 -6.04 3.89 -3.03
N ILE A 110 -5.73 2.67 -3.52
CA ILE A 110 -5.67 1.47 -2.71
C ILE A 110 -4.21 1.06 -2.52
N LEU A 111 -3.84 0.74 -1.27
CA LEU A 111 -2.56 0.13 -0.91
C LEU A 111 -2.76 -1.36 -0.67
N ILE A 112 -2.07 -2.20 -1.45
CA ILE A 112 -2.39 -3.62 -1.59
C ILE A 112 -1.30 -4.50 -1.01
N HIS A 113 -1.69 -5.35 -0.06
CA HIS A 113 -0.97 -6.54 0.35
C HIS A 113 -1.24 -7.69 -0.62
N CYS A 114 -0.19 -8.30 -1.17
CA CYS A 114 -0.37 -9.46 -2.05
C CYS A 114 0.73 -10.50 -1.88
N VAL A 115 0.42 -11.60 -1.22
CA VAL A 115 1.33 -12.72 -1.01
C VAL A 115 0.83 -13.96 -1.73
N LYS A 116 1.56 -14.40 -2.78
CA LYS A 116 1.25 -15.58 -3.62
C LYS A 116 -0.18 -15.62 -4.19
N CYS A 117 -0.80 -14.44 -4.42
CA CYS A 117 -2.16 -14.26 -4.94
C CYS A 117 -2.21 -13.29 -6.14
N PHE A 118 -1.14 -13.17 -6.91
CA PHE A 118 -1.09 -12.20 -8.03
C PHE A 118 -2.05 -12.54 -9.17
N ASN A 119 -2.34 -13.83 -9.40
CA ASN A 119 -3.35 -14.24 -10.39
C ASN A 119 -4.76 -13.82 -9.97
N GLU A 120 -5.10 -14.00 -8.71
CA GLU A 120 -6.36 -13.57 -8.10
C GLU A 120 -6.47 -12.05 -8.13
N LEU A 121 -5.41 -11.33 -7.76
CA LEU A 121 -5.36 -9.87 -7.85
C LEU A 121 -5.64 -9.35 -9.26
N VAL A 122 -5.00 -9.96 -10.27
CA VAL A 122 -5.23 -9.64 -11.69
C VAL A 122 -6.66 -9.97 -12.12
N SER A 123 -7.21 -11.10 -11.68
CA SER A 123 -8.59 -11.50 -11.96
C SER A 123 -9.59 -10.51 -11.36
N ILE A 124 -9.40 -10.13 -10.10
CA ILE A 124 -10.23 -9.12 -9.41
C ILE A 124 -10.16 -7.78 -10.18
N LYS A 125 -8.97 -7.30 -10.52
CA LYS A 125 -8.81 -6.07 -11.31
C LYS A 125 -9.59 -6.11 -12.62
N LYS A 126 -9.55 -7.24 -13.33
CA LYS A 126 -10.24 -7.44 -14.61
C LYS A 126 -11.76 -7.45 -14.46
N VAL A 127 -12.28 -8.12 -13.41
CA VAL A 127 -13.72 -8.27 -13.18
C VAL A 127 -14.33 -7.02 -12.55
N VAL A 128 -13.71 -6.52 -11.49
CA VAL A 128 -14.21 -5.37 -10.70
C VAL A 128 -14.02 -4.05 -11.42
N ARG A 129 -12.95 -3.92 -12.22
CA ARG A 129 -12.55 -2.72 -12.97
C ARG A 129 -12.50 -1.47 -12.09
N PRO A 130 -11.67 -1.48 -11.02
CA PRO A 130 -11.55 -0.35 -10.11
C PRO A 130 -11.20 0.94 -10.84
N LYS A 131 -11.85 2.04 -10.45
CA LYS A 131 -11.64 3.38 -11.02
C LYS A 131 -10.56 4.17 -10.28
N VAL A 132 -10.11 3.67 -9.14
CA VAL A 132 -9.05 4.29 -8.33
C VAL A 132 -7.70 3.64 -8.58
N PRO A 133 -6.59 4.37 -8.40
CA PRO A 133 -5.24 3.80 -8.50
C PRO A 133 -5.01 2.68 -7.50
N MET A 134 -4.24 1.68 -7.90
CA MET A 134 -3.91 0.49 -7.10
C MET A 134 -2.40 0.37 -6.98
N VAL A 135 -1.88 0.42 -5.77
CA VAL A 135 -0.45 0.33 -5.44
C VAL A 135 -0.20 -0.99 -4.74
N VAL A 136 0.64 -1.85 -5.31
CA VAL A 136 1.11 -3.07 -4.63
C VAL A 136 2.32 -2.69 -3.80
N HIS A 137 2.19 -2.82 -2.47
CA HIS A 137 3.28 -2.51 -1.54
C HIS A 137 4.24 -3.70 -1.37
N GLY A 138 5.42 -3.47 -0.81
CA GLY A 138 6.40 -4.50 -0.50
C GLY A 138 6.82 -5.37 -1.69
N PHE A 139 6.67 -4.86 -2.94
CA PHE A 139 6.80 -5.73 -4.10
C PHE A 139 8.22 -6.24 -4.28
N ASN A 140 8.38 -7.54 -4.17
CA ASN A 140 9.66 -8.25 -4.34
C ASN A 140 9.44 -9.60 -5.05
N ASN A 141 8.94 -9.55 -6.29
CA ASN A 141 8.62 -10.74 -7.06
C ASN A 141 9.33 -10.73 -8.43
N ASN A 142 9.13 -11.78 -9.25
CA ASN A 142 9.78 -11.92 -10.55
C ASN A 142 9.28 -10.88 -11.57
N ILE A 143 10.01 -10.78 -12.67
CA ILE A 143 9.79 -9.78 -13.72
C ILE A 143 8.47 -10.02 -14.47
N GLU A 144 8.07 -11.28 -14.68
CA GLU A 144 6.85 -11.65 -15.40
C GLU A 144 5.61 -11.16 -14.65
N ILE A 145 5.60 -11.29 -13.31
CA ILE A 145 4.53 -10.75 -12.46
C ILE A 145 4.55 -9.24 -12.52
N ALA A 146 5.72 -8.60 -12.41
CA ALA A 146 5.83 -7.14 -12.50
C ALA A 146 5.27 -6.61 -13.83
N GLN A 147 5.65 -7.20 -14.95
CA GLN A 147 5.14 -6.82 -16.28
C GLN A 147 3.63 -7.00 -16.40
N SER A 148 3.12 -8.15 -15.95
CA SER A 148 1.68 -8.42 -15.94
C SER A 148 0.86 -7.39 -15.16
N LEU A 149 1.40 -6.90 -14.05
CA LEU A 149 0.77 -5.86 -13.23
C LEU A 149 0.91 -4.47 -13.89
N LEU A 150 2.07 -4.13 -14.46
CA LEU A 150 2.31 -2.87 -15.18
C LEU A 150 1.33 -2.69 -16.36
N GLU A 151 1.15 -3.72 -17.18
CA GLU A 151 0.20 -3.73 -18.29
C GLU A 151 -1.25 -3.45 -17.86
N ARG A 152 -1.57 -3.72 -16.58
CA ARG A 152 -2.89 -3.48 -15.99
C ARG A 152 -2.97 -2.21 -15.17
N GLY A 153 -1.93 -1.37 -15.25
CA GLY A 153 -1.92 -0.04 -14.66
C GLY A 153 -1.69 -0.01 -13.14
N PHE A 154 -1.15 -1.07 -12.55
CA PHE A 154 -0.74 -1.04 -11.15
C PHE A 154 0.48 -0.13 -10.94
N TYR A 155 0.57 0.43 -9.75
CA TYR A 155 1.74 1.09 -9.19
C TYR A 155 2.46 0.13 -8.25
N PHE A 156 3.72 0.42 -7.96
CA PHE A 156 4.56 -0.41 -7.09
C PHE A 156 5.17 0.42 -5.99
N SER A 157 5.18 -0.11 -4.78
CA SER A 157 6.03 0.39 -3.72
C SER A 157 7.12 -0.63 -3.40
N LEU A 158 8.36 -0.16 -3.40
CA LEU A 158 9.55 -0.96 -3.10
C LEU A 158 10.16 -0.50 -1.78
N GLY A 159 10.52 -1.47 -0.96
CA GLY A 159 11.02 -1.21 0.39
C GLY A 159 12.39 -1.82 0.67
N ALA A 160 12.57 -2.32 1.88
CA ALA A 160 13.83 -2.85 2.43
C ALA A 160 14.49 -3.94 1.57
N ALA A 161 13.72 -4.67 0.74
CA ALA A 161 14.28 -5.65 -0.19
C ALA A 161 15.30 -5.05 -1.15
N LEU A 162 15.23 -3.74 -1.46
CA LEU A 162 16.20 -3.02 -2.28
C LEU A 162 17.61 -2.98 -1.67
N MET A 163 17.74 -3.19 -0.36
CA MET A 163 19.05 -3.19 0.31
C MET A 163 19.85 -4.47 0.05
N ASN A 164 19.21 -5.50 -0.52
CA ASN A 164 19.87 -6.72 -0.99
C ASN A 164 19.98 -6.69 -2.52
N ASP A 165 21.21 -6.59 -3.06
CA ASP A 165 21.49 -6.50 -4.50
C ASP A 165 20.98 -7.69 -5.31
N GLU A 166 20.83 -8.86 -4.69
CA GLU A 166 20.32 -10.07 -5.33
C GLU A 166 18.78 -10.19 -5.33
N SER A 167 18.09 -9.24 -4.68
CA SER A 167 16.63 -9.28 -4.56
C SER A 167 15.92 -9.09 -5.91
N ASN A 168 14.71 -9.59 -6.00
CA ASN A 168 13.85 -9.30 -7.15
C ASN A 168 13.50 -7.81 -7.23
N ALA A 169 13.34 -7.12 -6.10
CA ALA A 169 13.08 -5.68 -6.08
C ALA A 169 14.16 -4.89 -6.84
N VAL A 170 15.45 -5.23 -6.67
CA VAL A 170 16.56 -4.62 -7.42
C VAL A 170 16.47 -4.98 -8.91
N LYS A 171 16.23 -6.26 -9.23
CA LYS A 171 16.15 -6.73 -10.63
C LYS A 171 15.03 -6.07 -11.42
N ILE A 172 13.87 -5.89 -10.80
CA ILE A 172 12.71 -5.27 -11.46
C ILE A 172 12.72 -3.75 -11.44
N LEU A 173 13.51 -3.12 -10.56
CA LEU A 173 13.54 -1.66 -10.43
C LEU A 173 13.72 -0.96 -11.77
N GLN A 174 14.58 -1.48 -12.65
CA GLN A 174 14.83 -0.89 -13.98
C GLN A 174 13.65 -1.05 -14.96
N GLN A 175 12.71 -1.95 -14.67
CA GLN A 175 11.54 -2.22 -15.51
C GLN A 175 10.31 -1.39 -15.10
N ILE A 176 10.27 -0.92 -13.85
CA ILE A 176 9.16 -0.09 -13.37
C ILE A 176 9.34 1.34 -13.89
N PRO A 177 8.40 1.90 -14.67
CA PRO A 177 8.43 3.30 -15.03
C PRO A 177 8.49 4.19 -13.77
N THR A 178 9.26 5.27 -13.81
CA THR A 178 9.43 6.14 -12.63
C THR A 178 8.12 6.72 -12.13
N GLU A 179 7.19 6.98 -13.03
CA GLU A 179 5.83 7.48 -12.72
C GLU A 179 4.90 6.41 -12.10
N LYS A 180 5.37 5.16 -11.99
CA LYS A 180 4.65 4.06 -11.34
C LYS A 180 5.32 3.58 -10.05
N LEU A 181 6.37 4.27 -9.61
CA LEU A 181 7.20 3.88 -8.49
C LEU A 181 6.88 4.68 -7.23
N PHE A 182 6.83 3.97 -6.11
CA PHE A 182 6.82 4.48 -4.75
C PHE A 182 7.87 3.77 -3.90
N LEU A 183 8.20 4.35 -2.75
CA LEU A 183 9.16 3.82 -1.80
C LEU A 183 8.56 3.79 -0.39
N GLU A 184 8.97 2.80 0.40
CA GLU A 184 8.42 2.54 1.73
C GLU A 184 9.42 1.90 2.67
N THR A 185 9.08 1.88 3.96
CA THR A 185 9.86 1.11 4.97
C THR A 185 9.10 -0.10 5.50
N ASP A 186 7.76 -0.13 5.37
CA ASP A 186 6.90 -1.18 5.90
C ASP A 186 7.12 -1.38 7.43
N ASP A 187 7.46 -2.59 7.86
CA ASP A 187 7.78 -2.98 9.24
C ASP A 187 9.28 -2.88 9.58
N LYS A 188 10.08 -2.23 8.74
CA LYS A 188 11.55 -2.11 8.93
C LYS A 188 11.96 -0.76 9.51
N THR A 189 12.97 -0.79 10.35
CA THR A 189 13.56 0.41 10.99
C THR A 189 14.63 1.09 10.15
N ILE A 190 14.75 0.72 8.86
CA ILE A 190 15.69 1.35 7.92
C ILE A 190 15.20 2.76 7.63
N PRO A 191 16.08 3.80 7.68
CA PRO A 191 15.70 5.14 7.27
C PRO A 191 15.23 5.16 5.82
N ILE A 192 14.09 5.77 5.54
CA ILE A 192 13.55 5.86 4.16
C ILE A 192 14.55 6.53 3.21
N LYS A 193 15.34 7.48 3.71
CA LYS A 193 16.41 8.15 2.95
C LYS A 193 17.41 7.16 2.36
N ASP A 194 17.74 6.10 3.06
CA ASP A 194 18.71 5.09 2.58
C ASP A 194 18.12 4.30 1.40
N ILE A 195 16.81 4.00 1.44
CA ILE A 195 16.10 3.38 0.33
C ILE A 195 16.08 4.32 -0.88
N TYR A 196 15.77 5.61 -0.68
CA TYR A 196 15.84 6.61 -1.76
C TYR A 196 17.24 6.71 -2.36
N GLN A 197 18.29 6.77 -1.52
CA GLN A 197 19.68 6.84 -1.98
C GLN A 197 20.06 5.61 -2.81
N LYS A 198 19.63 4.42 -2.37
CA LYS A 198 19.84 3.17 -3.11
C LYS A 198 19.18 3.22 -4.49
N VAL A 199 17.93 3.66 -4.58
CA VAL A 199 17.19 3.78 -5.84
C VAL A 199 17.83 4.84 -6.75
N ALA A 200 18.19 6.01 -6.20
CA ALA A 200 18.85 7.08 -6.96
C ALA A 200 20.16 6.59 -7.60
N ASN A 201 20.96 5.85 -6.85
CA ASN A 201 22.21 5.26 -7.34
C ASN A 201 21.95 4.21 -8.43
N LEU A 202 21.00 3.27 -8.21
CA LEU A 202 20.65 2.22 -9.17
C LEU A 202 20.06 2.78 -10.48
N ARG A 203 19.31 3.87 -10.40
CA ARG A 203 18.70 4.54 -11.55
C ARG A 203 19.61 5.61 -12.19
N ASN A 204 20.73 5.92 -11.56
CA ASN A 204 21.66 6.98 -11.97
C ASN A 204 20.94 8.33 -12.14
N ILE A 205 20.12 8.71 -11.17
CA ILE A 205 19.41 10.00 -11.11
C ILE A 205 19.74 10.72 -9.79
N PRO A 206 19.77 12.07 -9.78
CA PRO A 206 19.97 12.82 -8.54
C PRO A 206 18.91 12.51 -7.50
N LEU A 207 19.31 12.41 -6.22
CA LEU A 207 18.40 12.14 -5.11
C LEU A 207 17.22 13.13 -5.05
N ALA A 208 17.49 14.43 -5.23
CA ALA A 208 16.46 15.47 -5.23
C ALA A 208 15.42 15.27 -6.36
N VAL A 209 15.87 14.81 -7.54
CA VAL A 209 14.96 14.50 -8.65
C VAL A 209 14.08 13.30 -8.32
N LEU A 210 14.63 12.27 -7.67
CA LEU A 210 13.83 11.13 -7.23
C LEU A 210 12.76 11.55 -6.19
N GLU A 211 13.11 12.42 -5.24
CA GLU A 211 12.15 12.97 -4.28
C GLU A 211 10.97 13.66 -4.98
N GLU A 212 11.27 14.51 -5.98
CA GLU A 212 10.25 15.22 -6.77
C GLU A 212 9.36 14.24 -7.54
N ILE A 213 9.93 13.23 -8.19
CA ILE A 213 9.19 12.21 -8.93
C ILE A 213 8.23 11.45 -8.00
N ILE A 214 8.72 10.93 -6.89
CA ILE A 214 7.89 10.15 -5.95
C ILE A 214 6.76 11.01 -5.37
N PHE A 215 7.03 12.27 -5.04
CA PHE A 215 6.00 13.19 -4.56
C PHE A 215 4.99 13.54 -5.65
N SER A 216 5.43 13.74 -6.90
CA SER A 216 4.55 13.93 -8.06
C SER A 216 3.65 12.71 -8.31
N ASN A 217 4.20 11.50 -8.18
CA ASN A 217 3.41 10.27 -8.28
C ASN A 217 2.32 10.22 -7.21
N TYR A 218 2.65 10.59 -5.96
CA TYR A 218 1.68 10.66 -4.88
C TYR A 218 0.53 11.64 -5.23
N LEU A 219 0.87 12.84 -5.70
CA LEU A 219 -0.17 13.81 -6.11
C LEU A 219 -1.03 13.26 -7.25
N SER A 220 -0.43 12.59 -8.23
CA SER A 220 -1.15 12.02 -9.38
C SER A 220 -2.17 10.94 -9.00
N VAL A 221 -1.92 10.18 -7.92
CA VAL A 221 -2.84 9.12 -7.46
C VAL A 221 -3.84 9.61 -6.42
N THR A 222 -3.57 10.71 -5.70
CA THR A 222 -4.43 11.20 -4.60
C THR A 222 -5.30 12.41 -4.96
N LEU A 223 -5.03 13.10 -6.07
CA LEU A 223 -5.77 14.29 -6.52
C LEU A 223 -6.66 14.01 -7.76
N GLN A 224 -7.21 12.81 -7.89
CA GLN A 224 -8.10 12.43 -9.00
C GLN A 224 -9.57 12.79 -8.73
#